data_dfdf8055f96116a169b17d54383a3cb9
#
_entry.id   dfdf8055f96116a169b17d54383a3cb9
#
_cell.length_a   1.000
_cell.length_b   1.000
_cell.length_c   1.000
_cell.angle_alpha   90.00
_cell.angle_beta   90.00
_cell.angle_gamma   90.00
#
_symmetry.space_group_name_H-M   'P 1'
#
loop_
_entity.id
_entity.type
_entity.pdbx_description
1 polymer ?
#
loop_
_entity_poly.entity_id
_entity_poly.type
_entity_poly.pdbx_seq_one_letter_code
_entity_poly.pdbx_strand_id
1 'polypeptide(L)'
;MATPAADQRNAASAGRRPARPNPDFGQRRMPPPQGQRPGVPRQGAPRPQGQRPSGQRQPGQRQNVPRQNGQRPNGQRPNYHQAPNRTAPRGGAAVKKKSNAPVIALVVLLLLIAVIAAAYGVGFLYYRNRFTANTFVNGVAVGGKTLEEAEALFEHKEVPSSMQVTTPSENVIDIPLNDVDYRFNYPDELSKIMNDIDKKSWFVYLMRKTDYSFNDVSSFDKTKLFSEIESADWGNAENANAEIKSGDEGYYIIPEVQGDVFDMAGLENYLAGELENNVYNVNSVDSGAYVRPDTVEEDLEKKVETLNKFWNMEINYDFNYTKEKLTGKTLAKLVKVKRDGSYEINDEAIGSYIEKLQDKYDTYGKDRKFKSTLQGKITVKWATKQGDQVNSDSIYGWWLDYDKSCDQLRKMIEKGENRKKVTPIYYTDANGFIEYTGVPEARTKDDDIGKTYIEVDLTNQQWWYYKKGKKKRHGYIVSGQTTSYARTTLEGLYKIVDKDVNHKMKDRNADGEEWDTTCNYWNRISDVGIGMHDSTWRGGAFGGDIYKWNGSHGCINMSYDDAQYIYENVPIGTPVVMFY
;
A
#
# COMPACT_ATOMS: atom_id res chain seq x y z
N MET A 1 -36.69 -49.67 20.46
CA MET A 1 -36.65 -48.25 20.03
C MET A 1 -35.29 -47.72 20.44
N ALA A 2 -34.38 -47.69 19.52
CA ALA A 2 -32.96 -47.35 19.74
C ALA A 2 -32.71 -45.92 19.37
N THR A 3 -32.13 -45.15 20.29
CA THR A 3 -31.57 -43.82 20.08
C THR A 3 -30.18 -43.94 19.44
N PRO A 4 -29.82 -43.14 18.42
CA PRO A 4 -28.49 -43.20 17.84
C PRO A 4 -27.47 -42.42 18.67
N ALA A 5 -26.33 -43.04 18.85
CA ALA A 5 -25.15 -42.49 19.51
C ALA A 5 -24.55 -41.35 18.73
N ALA A 6 -24.20 -40.28 19.45
CA ALA A 6 -23.45 -39.12 18.91
C ALA A 6 -22.00 -39.53 18.65
N ASP A 7 -21.56 -39.31 17.43
CA ASP A 7 -20.19 -39.50 16.95
C ASP A 7 -19.30 -38.37 17.46
N GLN A 8 -18.52 -38.64 18.51
CA GLN A 8 -17.46 -37.76 18.98
C GLN A 8 -16.23 -37.97 18.09
N ARG A 9 -16.10 -37.16 17.04
CA ARG A 9 -14.86 -37.09 16.28
C ARG A 9 -13.79 -36.37 17.09
N ASN A 10 -12.77 -37.16 17.44
CA ASN A 10 -11.51 -36.70 17.98
C ASN A 10 -10.98 -35.45 17.26
N ALA A 11 -10.97 -34.32 17.95
CA ALA A 11 -10.10 -33.22 17.62
C ALA A 11 -8.66 -33.68 17.93
N ALA A 12 -7.90 -33.95 16.89
CA ALA A 12 -6.48 -34.20 16.99
C ALA A 12 -5.83 -33.01 17.69
N SER A 13 -5.38 -33.20 18.92
CA SER A 13 -4.53 -32.29 19.63
C SER A 13 -3.27 -32.08 18.78
N ALA A 14 -3.13 -30.92 18.15
CA ALA A 14 -1.85 -30.49 17.61
C ALA A 14 -0.84 -30.53 18.75
N GLY A 15 0.07 -31.50 18.68
CA GLY A 15 1.12 -31.67 19.68
C GLY A 15 1.89 -30.35 19.85
N ARG A 16 1.80 -29.78 21.04
CA ARG A 16 2.68 -28.69 21.45
C ARG A 16 4.10 -29.23 21.31
N ARG A 17 4.87 -28.65 20.41
CA ARG A 17 6.32 -28.89 20.31
C ARG A 17 6.92 -28.62 21.68
N PRO A 18 7.92 -29.40 22.12
CA PRO A 18 8.64 -29.10 23.35
C PRO A 18 9.17 -27.67 23.25
N ALA A 19 9.01 -26.90 24.33
CA ALA A 19 9.54 -25.55 24.43
C ALA A 19 11.03 -25.60 24.09
N ARG A 20 11.48 -24.68 23.25
CA ARG A 20 12.92 -24.51 22.94
C ARG A 20 13.64 -24.28 24.24
N PRO A 21 14.90 -24.74 24.40
CA PRO A 21 15.65 -24.42 25.59
C PRO A 21 15.74 -22.89 25.72
N ASN A 22 15.07 -22.36 26.72
CA ASN A 22 15.23 -20.98 27.14
C ASN A 22 16.68 -20.85 27.65
N PRO A 23 17.42 -19.79 27.33
CA PRO A 23 18.75 -19.57 27.88
C PRO A 23 18.80 -19.59 29.42
N ASP A 24 17.65 -19.48 30.09
CA ASP A 24 17.53 -19.61 31.56
C ASP A 24 17.37 -21.06 32.07
N PHE A 25 17.34 -22.07 31.19
CA PHE A 25 17.21 -23.46 31.61
C PHE A 25 18.55 -24.00 32.15
N GLY A 26 18.63 -24.17 33.44
CA GLY A 26 19.71 -24.93 34.10
C GLY A 26 20.81 -24.13 34.77
N GLN A 27 20.64 -22.83 34.91
CA GLN A 27 21.62 -22.09 35.75
C GLN A 27 21.43 -22.43 37.22
N ARG A 28 22.35 -23.20 37.81
CA ARG A 28 22.61 -23.16 39.25
C ARG A 28 23.12 -21.77 39.60
N ARG A 29 22.22 -20.83 39.93
CA ARG A 29 22.59 -19.47 40.31
C ARG A 29 23.40 -19.52 41.59
N MET A 30 24.68 -19.18 41.52
CA MET A 30 25.43 -18.67 42.67
C MET A 30 24.98 -17.21 42.93
N PRO A 31 24.73 -16.77 44.16
CA PRO A 31 24.40 -15.39 44.47
C PRO A 31 25.57 -14.46 44.13
N PRO A 32 25.30 -13.26 43.53
CA PRO A 32 26.35 -12.33 43.19
C PRO A 32 26.98 -11.71 44.44
N PRO A 33 28.29 -11.39 44.42
CA PRO A 33 28.93 -10.63 45.49
C PRO A 33 28.37 -9.20 45.53
N GLN A 34 28.02 -8.74 46.74
CA GLN A 34 27.57 -7.37 47.00
C GLN A 34 28.69 -6.37 46.75
N GLY A 35 28.67 -5.66 45.65
CA GLY A 35 29.56 -4.54 45.34
C GLY A 35 28.82 -3.21 45.41
N GLN A 36 29.38 -2.28 46.17
CA GLN A 36 28.88 -0.95 46.50
C GLN A 36 28.64 -0.08 45.25
N ARG A 37 27.51 0.64 45.25
CA ARG A 37 27.18 1.67 44.23
C ARG A 37 27.92 2.97 44.54
N PRO A 38 28.54 3.63 43.55
CA PRO A 38 28.77 5.07 43.56
C PRO A 38 27.63 5.80 42.89
N GLY A 39 27.18 6.89 43.53
CA GLY A 39 26.09 7.75 43.04
C GLY A 39 26.49 8.61 41.84
N VAL A 40 25.56 8.86 40.97
CA VAL A 40 25.68 9.77 39.83
C VAL A 40 24.80 10.98 40.06
N PRO A 41 25.31 12.23 39.90
CA PRO A 41 24.51 13.44 40.03
C PRO A 41 23.66 13.70 38.76
N ARG A 42 22.43 14.07 38.97
CA ARG A 42 21.55 14.60 37.91
C ARG A 42 22.00 16.00 37.49
N GLN A 43 22.23 16.22 36.21
CA GLN A 43 22.22 17.54 35.60
C GLN A 43 21.12 17.61 34.53
N GLY A 44 20.39 18.74 34.62
CA GLY A 44 19.20 18.99 33.81
C GLY A 44 19.56 19.41 32.36
N ALA A 45 18.70 19.06 31.45
CA ALA A 45 18.74 19.50 30.06
C ALA A 45 17.92 20.79 29.86
N PRO A 46 18.39 21.78 29.08
CA PRO A 46 17.60 22.95 28.70
C PRO A 46 16.79 22.68 27.41
N ARG A 47 15.57 23.22 27.40
CA ARG A 47 14.70 23.28 26.22
C ARG A 47 15.29 24.21 25.15
N PRO A 48 15.16 23.91 23.87
CA PRO A 48 15.32 24.89 22.80
C PRO A 48 13.98 25.60 22.54
N GLN A 49 14.06 26.95 22.53
CA GLN A 49 13.01 27.85 22.07
C GLN A 49 12.89 27.81 20.55
N GLY A 50 11.63 27.83 20.06
CA GLY A 50 11.34 27.92 18.65
C GLY A 50 11.61 29.32 18.08
N GLN A 51 12.25 29.39 16.95
CA GLN A 51 12.31 30.57 16.09
C GLN A 51 11.42 30.34 14.85
N ARG A 52 10.48 31.29 14.66
CA ARG A 52 9.69 31.44 13.42
C ARG A 52 10.57 32.07 12.35
N PRO A 53 10.52 31.64 11.11
CA PRO A 53 10.96 32.46 9.98
C PRO A 53 9.81 33.31 9.45
N SER A 54 10.05 34.62 9.36
CA SER A 54 9.24 35.62 8.71
C SER A 54 9.20 35.41 7.19
N GLY A 55 7.98 35.40 6.63
CA GLY A 55 7.77 35.32 5.19
C GLY A 55 8.09 36.67 4.50
N GLN A 56 8.95 36.66 3.54
CA GLN A 56 9.09 37.73 2.56
C GLN A 56 8.17 37.47 1.36
N ARG A 57 7.25 38.41 1.12
CA ARG A 57 6.43 38.51 -0.10
C ARG A 57 7.29 39.11 -1.21
N GLN A 58 7.41 38.43 -2.31
CA GLN A 58 7.81 39.04 -3.59
C GLN A 58 6.56 39.43 -4.39
N PRO A 59 6.58 40.62 -5.08
CA PRO A 59 5.46 41.12 -5.87
C PRO A 59 5.42 40.48 -7.25
N GLY A 60 4.23 40.06 -7.66
CA GLY A 60 3.97 39.51 -8.99
C GLY A 60 4.05 40.60 -10.06
N GLN A 61 4.78 40.35 -11.11
CA GLN A 61 4.83 41.14 -12.34
C GLN A 61 3.50 40.99 -13.09
N ARG A 62 2.80 42.13 -13.26
CA ARG A 62 1.72 42.28 -14.24
C ARG A 62 2.34 42.52 -15.61
N GLN A 63 2.09 41.67 -16.55
CA GLN A 63 2.35 41.94 -17.97
C GLN A 63 1.27 42.87 -18.52
N ASN A 64 1.71 44.06 -18.99
CA ASN A 64 0.93 45.02 -19.74
C ASN A 64 0.76 44.55 -21.20
N VAL A 65 -0.46 44.50 -21.65
CA VAL A 65 -0.81 44.41 -23.08
C VAL A 65 -1.11 45.80 -23.58
N PRO A 66 -0.50 46.29 -24.68
CA PRO A 66 -0.71 47.65 -25.16
C PRO A 66 -2.06 47.79 -25.89
N ARG A 67 -2.85 48.79 -25.49
CA ARG A 67 -3.97 49.28 -26.28
C ARG A 67 -3.43 50.16 -27.43
N GLN A 68 -3.75 49.81 -28.65
CA GLN A 68 -3.57 50.69 -29.82
C GLN A 68 -4.66 51.74 -29.84
N ASN A 69 -4.23 52.99 -29.81
CA ASN A 69 -5.01 54.20 -30.12
C ASN A 69 -5.22 54.31 -31.63
N GLY A 70 -6.47 54.27 -32.08
CA GLY A 70 -6.85 54.69 -33.40
C GLY A 70 -7.19 56.19 -33.41
N GLN A 71 -6.41 56.93 -34.10
CA GLN A 71 -6.55 58.36 -34.32
C GLN A 71 -7.73 58.67 -35.28
N ARG A 72 -8.55 59.64 -34.90
CA ARG A 72 -9.42 60.38 -35.82
C ARG A 72 -8.59 61.37 -36.62
N PRO A 73 -8.86 61.59 -37.87
CA PRO A 73 -8.50 62.82 -38.55
C PRO A 73 -9.64 63.84 -38.60
N ASN A 74 -9.34 65.03 -38.20
CA ASN A 74 -10.01 66.28 -38.43
C ASN A 74 -10.04 66.60 -39.92
N GLY A 75 -11.12 67.15 -40.40
CA GLY A 75 -11.07 67.74 -41.76
C GLY A 75 -12.08 68.86 -41.93
N GLN A 76 -11.76 69.88 -41.87
CA GLN A 76 -11.89 71.22 -42.47
C GLN A 76 -13.15 71.43 -43.33
N ARG A 77 -13.87 72.50 -42.91
CA ARG A 77 -14.69 73.35 -43.78
C ARG A 77 -13.80 74.17 -44.64
N PRO A 78 -14.27 74.64 -45.77
CA PRO A 78 -14.15 76.02 -46.09
C PRO A 78 -15.40 76.75 -46.52
N ASN A 79 -15.31 78.02 -46.30
CA ASN A 79 -16.22 79.14 -46.39
C ASN A 79 -16.55 79.56 -47.80
N TYR A 80 -17.72 80.23 -47.84
CA TYR A 80 -18.07 81.48 -48.53
C TYR A 80 -17.73 81.72 -50.00
N HIS A 81 -18.71 82.17 -50.74
CA HIS A 81 -18.80 83.49 -51.34
C HIS A 81 -20.21 83.77 -51.92
N GLN A 82 -20.89 84.72 -51.39
CA GLN A 82 -21.46 85.98 -51.81
C GLN A 82 -22.07 86.06 -53.24
N ALA A 83 -23.24 86.69 -53.20
CA ALA A 83 -24.11 87.16 -54.27
C ALA A 83 -23.47 88.24 -55.14
N PRO A 84 -24.10 88.65 -56.23
CA PRO A 84 -24.78 89.95 -56.22
C PRO A 84 -26.16 90.02 -56.89
N ASN A 85 -26.83 91.08 -56.43
CA ASN A 85 -28.02 91.75 -56.94
C ASN A 85 -28.06 92.00 -58.43
N ARG A 86 -29.23 92.00 -59.02
CA ARG A 86 -29.85 93.17 -59.65
C ARG A 86 -31.28 92.95 -60.20
N THR A 87 -32.14 93.83 -59.67
CA THR A 87 -33.11 94.70 -60.30
C THR A 87 -34.28 94.10 -61.08
N ALA A 88 -35.42 94.55 -60.62
CA ALA A 88 -36.76 94.46 -61.26
C ALA A 88 -36.87 95.32 -62.48
N PRO A 89 -37.90 95.16 -63.30
CA PRO A 89 -38.92 96.20 -63.35
C PRO A 89 -40.38 95.78 -63.26
N ARG A 90 -41.13 96.77 -62.86
CA ARG A 90 -42.56 96.87 -62.76
C ARG A 90 -43.31 96.56 -64.06
N GLY A 91 -44.55 96.03 -63.84
CA GLY A 91 -45.62 96.32 -64.80
C GLY A 91 -46.71 95.27 -64.89
N GLY A 92 -47.94 95.69 -64.55
CA GLY A 92 -49.13 95.07 -65.09
C GLY A 92 -50.06 94.40 -64.09
N ALA A 93 -50.98 95.15 -63.57
CA ALA A 93 -52.10 94.60 -62.82
C ALA A 93 -53.01 93.80 -63.73
N ALA A 94 -53.22 92.52 -63.47
CA ALA A 94 -54.26 91.67 -64.01
C ALA A 94 -55.14 91.17 -62.95
N VAL A 95 -56.42 91.39 -63.05
CA VAL A 95 -57.56 90.99 -62.16
C VAL A 95 -57.57 89.48 -62.03
N LYS A 96 -57.33 88.98 -60.86
CA LYS A 96 -57.49 87.54 -60.56
C LYS A 96 -58.96 87.19 -60.35
N LYS A 97 -59.57 86.42 -61.24
CA LYS A 97 -60.73 85.58 -60.95
C LYS A 97 -60.30 84.57 -59.85
N LYS A 98 -61.00 84.57 -58.69
CA LYS A 98 -60.82 83.58 -57.66
C LYS A 98 -61.20 82.23 -58.28
N SER A 99 -60.22 81.42 -58.55
CA SER A 99 -60.40 80.02 -58.93
C SER A 99 -60.61 79.18 -57.63
N ASN A 100 -61.69 78.40 -57.63
CA ASN A 100 -61.92 77.41 -56.51
C ASN A 100 -60.92 76.22 -56.54
N ALA A 101 -59.90 76.26 -57.41
CA ALA A 101 -58.88 75.20 -57.54
C ALA A 101 -58.17 74.77 -56.26
N PRO A 102 -57.82 75.67 -55.34
CA PRO A 102 -57.15 75.25 -54.09
C PRO A 102 -58.05 74.47 -53.12
N VAL A 103 -59.38 74.80 -53.14
CA VAL A 103 -60.35 74.10 -52.28
C VAL A 103 -60.61 72.69 -52.84
N ILE A 104 -60.74 72.55 -54.20
CA ILE A 104 -60.91 71.24 -54.87
C ILE A 104 -59.61 70.39 -54.64
N ALA A 105 -58.45 70.96 -54.77
CA ALA A 105 -57.18 70.27 -54.49
C ALA A 105 -57.08 69.82 -53.04
N LEU A 106 -57.51 70.65 -52.05
CA LEU A 106 -57.54 70.25 -50.63
C LEU A 106 -58.54 69.10 -50.37
N VAL A 107 -59.78 69.18 -51.01
CA VAL A 107 -60.76 68.12 -50.86
C VAL A 107 -60.25 66.84 -51.47
N VAL A 108 -59.63 66.90 -52.66
CA VAL A 108 -59.02 65.70 -53.30
C VAL A 108 -57.89 65.16 -52.44
N LEU A 109 -57.04 66.02 -51.84
CA LEU A 109 -55.97 65.62 -50.92
C LEU A 109 -56.54 64.93 -49.64
N LEU A 110 -57.60 65.54 -49.07
CA LEU A 110 -58.27 64.93 -47.88
C LEU A 110 -58.95 63.60 -48.22
N LEU A 111 -59.53 63.47 -49.40
CA LEU A 111 -60.11 62.22 -49.87
C LEU A 111 -58.99 61.17 -50.12
N LEU A 112 -57.87 61.58 -50.70
CA LEU A 112 -56.68 60.71 -50.84
C LEU A 112 -56.11 60.26 -49.48
N ILE A 113 -56.02 61.17 -48.53
CA ILE A 113 -55.60 60.84 -47.18
C ILE A 113 -56.59 59.89 -46.51
N ALA A 114 -57.89 60.14 -46.66
CA ALA A 114 -58.93 59.25 -46.14
C ALA A 114 -58.89 57.85 -46.77
N VAL A 115 -58.64 57.76 -48.09
CA VAL A 115 -58.47 56.47 -48.78
C VAL A 115 -57.21 55.75 -48.31
N ILE A 116 -56.09 56.49 -48.17
CA ILE A 116 -54.84 55.91 -47.65
C ILE A 116 -55.05 55.45 -46.21
N ALA A 117 -55.69 56.27 -45.36
CA ALA A 117 -55.97 55.91 -43.93
C ALA A 117 -56.90 54.68 -43.86
N ALA A 118 -57.95 54.62 -44.75
CA ALA A 118 -58.79 53.45 -44.78
C ALA A 118 -58.05 52.21 -45.29
N ALA A 119 -57.23 52.31 -46.31
CA ALA A 119 -56.39 51.23 -46.82
C ALA A 119 -55.37 50.75 -45.72
N TYR A 120 -54.76 51.73 -45.03
CA TYR A 120 -53.91 51.40 -43.91
C TYR A 120 -54.63 50.65 -42.76
N GLY A 121 -55.86 51.16 -42.41
CA GLY A 121 -56.64 50.52 -41.36
C GLY A 121 -57.12 49.11 -41.76
N VAL A 122 -57.56 48.91 -43.01
CA VAL A 122 -57.94 47.58 -43.53
C VAL A 122 -56.73 46.63 -43.51
N GLY A 123 -55.55 47.08 -43.96
CA GLY A 123 -54.37 46.27 -43.97
C GLY A 123 -53.87 45.93 -42.52
N PHE A 124 -53.97 46.92 -41.63
CA PHE A 124 -53.61 46.68 -40.19
C PHE A 124 -54.57 45.65 -39.58
N LEU A 125 -55.88 45.75 -39.82
CA LEU A 125 -56.88 44.78 -39.34
C LEU A 125 -56.64 43.39 -39.92
N TYR A 126 -56.27 43.30 -41.19
CA TYR A 126 -56.01 42.03 -41.90
C TYR A 126 -54.78 41.33 -41.29
N TYR A 127 -53.65 42.08 -41.05
CA TYR A 127 -52.40 41.49 -40.54
C TYR A 127 -52.41 41.37 -39.05
N ARG A 128 -53.38 41.82 -38.31
CA ARG A 128 -53.42 41.79 -36.84
C ARG A 128 -53.15 40.39 -36.29
N ASN A 129 -53.77 39.36 -36.87
CA ASN A 129 -53.69 37.96 -36.47
C ASN A 129 -53.08 37.09 -37.58
N ARG A 130 -52.26 37.69 -38.46
CA ARG A 130 -51.64 37.02 -39.59
C ARG A 130 -50.18 37.46 -39.69
N PHE A 131 -49.35 36.62 -40.27
CA PHE A 131 -47.97 37.02 -40.66
C PHE A 131 -48.11 38.15 -41.72
N THR A 132 -47.21 39.11 -41.68
CA THR A 132 -47.14 40.16 -42.69
C THR A 132 -46.74 39.57 -44.03
N ALA A 133 -47.04 40.29 -45.11
CA ALA A 133 -46.70 39.84 -46.46
C ALA A 133 -45.19 39.56 -46.57
N ASN A 134 -44.82 38.67 -47.49
CA ASN A 134 -43.41 38.30 -47.76
C ASN A 134 -42.59 37.84 -46.52
N THR A 135 -43.29 37.30 -45.49
CA THR A 135 -42.71 36.67 -44.35
C THR A 135 -42.39 35.20 -44.63
N PHE A 136 -41.18 34.78 -44.37
CA PHE A 136 -40.71 33.39 -44.46
C PHE A 136 -40.22 32.97 -43.10
N VAL A 137 -40.43 31.71 -42.71
CA VAL A 137 -39.91 31.08 -41.50
C VAL A 137 -39.30 29.75 -41.90
N ASN A 138 -38.02 29.53 -41.56
CA ASN A 138 -37.27 28.37 -42.03
C ASN A 138 -37.39 28.11 -43.55
N GLY A 139 -37.46 29.17 -44.33
CA GLY A 139 -37.64 29.09 -45.78
C GLY A 139 -39.09 28.86 -46.28
N VAL A 140 -40.03 28.56 -45.38
CA VAL A 140 -41.46 28.35 -45.70
C VAL A 140 -42.17 29.70 -45.78
N ALA A 141 -42.97 29.95 -46.87
CA ALA A 141 -43.70 31.20 -47.07
C ALA A 141 -44.97 31.21 -46.19
N VAL A 142 -44.93 31.96 -45.09
CA VAL A 142 -46.03 32.10 -44.11
C VAL A 142 -46.79 33.43 -44.27
N GLY A 143 -46.35 34.32 -45.17
CA GLY A 143 -46.92 35.63 -45.36
C GLY A 143 -48.45 35.56 -45.66
N GLY A 144 -49.23 36.38 -44.94
CA GLY A 144 -50.68 36.43 -45.03
C GLY A 144 -51.45 35.30 -44.33
N LYS A 145 -50.70 34.33 -43.73
CA LYS A 145 -51.26 33.17 -43.02
C LYS A 145 -51.59 33.47 -41.58
N THR A 146 -52.58 32.84 -40.99
CA THR A 146 -52.79 32.79 -39.53
C THR A 146 -51.79 31.86 -38.94
N LEU A 147 -51.72 31.82 -37.63
CA LEU A 147 -50.83 30.90 -36.91
C LEU A 147 -51.08 29.43 -37.28
N GLU A 148 -52.34 29.04 -37.24
CA GLU A 148 -52.84 27.68 -37.60
C GLU A 148 -52.56 27.32 -39.07
N GLU A 149 -52.81 28.27 -40.00
CA GLU A 149 -52.49 28.10 -41.41
C GLU A 149 -50.99 28.03 -41.70
N ALA A 150 -50.16 28.68 -40.88
CA ALA A 150 -48.72 28.64 -40.99
C ALA A 150 -48.18 27.32 -40.45
N GLU A 151 -48.65 26.88 -39.28
CA GLU A 151 -48.27 25.62 -38.63
C GLU A 151 -48.52 24.44 -39.61
N ALA A 152 -49.66 24.40 -40.28
CA ALA A 152 -49.99 23.35 -41.25
C ALA A 152 -49.02 23.27 -42.46
N LEU A 153 -48.16 24.28 -42.68
CA LEU A 153 -47.14 24.28 -43.74
C LEU A 153 -45.82 23.63 -43.33
N PHE A 154 -45.62 23.34 -42.00
CA PHE A 154 -44.42 22.68 -41.54
C PHE A 154 -44.67 21.17 -41.54
N GLU A 155 -43.71 20.42 -42.07
CA GLU A 155 -43.71 18.96 -41.92
C GLU A 155 -43.46 18.61 -40.46
N HIS A 156 -44.39 17.87 -39.84
CA HIS A 156 -44.20 17.32 -38.52
C HIS A 156 -43.17 16.19 -38.62
N LYS A 157 -42.06 16.32 -37.91
CA LYS A 157 -41.13 15.20 -37.73
C LYS A 157 -41.86 14.11 -36.95
N GLU A 158 -41.68 12.85 -37.35
CA GLU A 158 -42.14 11.73 -36.55
C GLU A 158 -41.37 11.72 -35.22
N VAL A 159 -42.13 11.69 -34.13
CA VAL A 159 -41.57 11.53 -32.78
C VAL A 159 -41.29 10.04 -32.58
N PRO A 160 -40.07 9.62 -32.17
CA PRO A 160 -39.82 8.25 -31.78
C PRO A 160 -40.77 7.80 -30.67
N SER A 161 -41.00 6.49 -30.56
CA SER A 161 -41.88 5.95 -29.51
C SER A 161 -41.27 6.06 -28.11
N SER A 162 -39.94 5.98 -28.02
CA SER A 162 -39.21 6.03 -26.78
C SER A 162 -37.83 6.68 -26.95
N MET A 163 -37.28 7.14 -25.86
CA MET A 163 -35.86 7.42 -25.67
C MET A 163 -35.21 6.15 -25.10
N GLN A 164 -34.17 5.64 -25.75
CA GLN A 164 -33.45 4.46 -25.32
C GLN A 164 -32.21 4.86 -24.54
N VAL A 165 -32.09 4.36 -23.32
CA VAL A 165 -30.93 4.63 -22.44
C VAL A 165 -30.19 3.33 -22.16
N THR A 166 -28.94 3.24 -22.57
CA THR A 166 -28.07 2.10 -22.28
C THR A 166 -27.37 2.31 -20.94
N THR A 167 -27.47 1.33 -20.04
CA THR A 167 -26.84 1.38 -18.72
C THR A 167 -25.37 0.89 -18.78
N PRO A 168 -24.54 1.08 -17.71
CA PRO A 168 -23.19 0.53 -17.62
C PRO A 168 -23.11 -1.00 -17.77
N SER A 169 -24.14 -1.73 -17.34
CA SER A 169 -24.25 -3.19 -17.51
C SER A 169 -24.82 -3.61 -18.87
N GLU A 170 -24.91 -2.67 -19.85
CA GLU A 170 -25.43 -2.88 -21.20
C GLU A 170 -26.93 -3.19 -21.26
N ASN A 171 -27.69 -2.95 -20.18
CA ASN A 171 -29.17 -2.99 -20.25
C ASN A 171 -29.69 -1.78 -21.03
N VAL A 172 -30.80 -1.96 -21.75
CA VAL A 172 -31.45 -0.88 -22.47
C VAL A 172 -32.79 -0.57 -21.83
N ILE A 173 -32.94 0.66 -21.40
CA ILE A 173 -34.17 1.19 -20.79
C ILE A 173 -34.91 2.04 -21.81
N ASP A 174 -36.18 1.73 -22.04
CA ASP A 174 -37.05 2.50 -22.91
C ASP A 174 -37.90 3.48 -22.09
N ILE A 175 -37.72 4.79 -22.31
CA ILE A 175 -38.55 5.85 -21.72
C ILE A 175 -39.58 6.28 -22.75
N PRO A 176 -40.90 5.99 -22.58
CA PRO A 176 -41.92 6.29 -23.54
C PRO A 176 -42.13 7.80 -23.72
N LEU A 177 -41.91 8.32 -24.91
CA LEU A 177 -42.01 9.76 -25.19
C LEU A 177 -43.45 10.29 -25.17
N ASN A 178 -44.41 9.44 -25.41
CA ASN A 178 -45.85 9.82 -25.31
C ASN A 178 -46.26 10.10 -23.86
N ASP A 179 -45.65 9.41 -22.87
CA ASP A 179 -46.05 9.51 -21.48
C ASP A 179 -45.45 10.79 -20.82
N VAL A 180 -44.46 11.39 -21.48
CA VAL A 180 -43.82 12.66 -21.04
C VAL A 180 -44.30 13.86 -21.86
N ASP A 181 -45.37 13.73 -22.64
CA ASP A 181 -45.94 14.79 -23.51
C ASP A 181 -44.92 15.39 -24.50
N TYR A 182 -43.98 14.56 -24.97
CA TYR A 182 -42.94 15.01 -25.89
C TYR A 182 -43.51 15.40 -27.25
N ARG A 183 -43.23 16.60 -27.72
CA ARG A 183 -43.64 17.11 -29.02
C ARG A 183 -42.71 18.20 -29.52
N PHE A 184 -42.71 18.43 -30.85
CA PHE A 184 -42.08 19.62 -31.41
C PHE A 184 -42.95 20.85 -31.18
N ASN A 185 -42.38 21.95 -30.74
CA ASN A 185 -43.11 23.14 -30.34
C ASN A 185 -43.17 24.20 -31.44
N TYR A 186 -43.54 23.79 -32.66
CA TYR A 186 -43.71 24.71 -33.79
C TYR A 186 -44.72 25.83 -33.55
N PRO A 187 -45.93 25.60 -32.96
CA PRO A 187 -46.90 26.65 -32.68
C PRO A 187 -46.36 27.78 -31.84
N ASP A 188 -45.63 27.46 -30.77
CA ASP A 188 -45.09 28.46 -29.87
C ASP A 188 -43.98 29.30 -30.54
N GLU A 189 -43.11 28.71 -31.32
CA GLU A 189 -42.05 29.43 -32.04
C GLU A 189 -42.64 30.31 -33.16
N LEU A 190 -43.62 29.79 -33.92
CA LEU A 190 -44.36 30.58 -34.90
C LEU A 190 -45.13 31.73 -34.24
N SER A 191 -45.73 31.48 -33.07
CA SER A 191 -46.42 32.52 -32.29
C SER A 191 -45.48 33.62 -31.80
N LYS A 192 -44.29 33.26 -31.30
CA LYS A 192 -43.26 34.24 -30.93
C LYS A 192 -42.89 35.13 -32.12
N ILE A 193 -42.54 34.50 -33.25
CA ILE A 193 -42.20 35.24 -34.47
C ILE A 193 -43.36 36.13 -34.91
N MET A 194 -44.60 35.61 -34.91
CA MET A 194 -45.78 36.40 -35.29
C MET A 194 -45.98 37.61 -34.40
N ASN A 195 -45.74 37.50 -33.10
CA ASN A 195 -45.89 38.58 -32.12
C ASN A 195 -44.76 39.61 -32.20
N ASP A 196 -43.57 39.20 -32.61
CA ASP A 196 -42.42 40.10 -32.79
C ASP A 196 -42.49 40.99 -34.03
N ILE A 197 -43.34 40.59 -35.00
CA ILE A 197 -43.52 41.37 -36.22
C ILE A 197 -44.29 42.66 -35.93
N ASP A 198 -43.73 43.81 -36.30
CA ASP A 198 -44.40 45.11 -36.18
C ASP A 198 -45.59 45.21 -37.20
N LYS A 199 -46.78 44.90 -36.73
CA LYS A 199 -47.99 44.93 -37.53
C LYS A 199 -48.39 46.34 -38.02
N LYS A 200 -47.91 47.39 -37.37
CA LYS A 200 -48.15 48.77 -37.78
C LYS A 200 -47.42 49.12 -39.05
N SER A 201 -46.30 48.49 -39.30
CA SER A 201 -45.48 48.67 -40.51
C SER A 201 -45.83 47.66 -41.64
N TRP A 202 -47.00 47.04 -41.62
CA TRP A 202 -47.43 45.98 -42.55
C TRP A 202 -47.19 46.30 -44.03
N PHE A 203 -47.35 47.60 -44.45
CA PHE A 203 -47.14 48.05 -45.77
C PHE A 203 -45.71 47.97 -46.26
N VAL A 204 -44.74 48.07 -45.37
CA VAL A 204 -43.31 47.91 -45.66
C VAL A 204 -42.99 46.47 -46.05
N TYR A 205 -43.68 45.50 -45.45
CA TYR A 205 -43.52 44.08 -45.74
C TYR A 205 -44.15 43.65 -47.10
N LEU A 206 -44.94 44.51 -47.75
CA LEU A 206 -45.38 44.25 -49.11
C LEU A 206 -44.26 44.26 -50.13
N MET A 207 -43.17 45.04 -49.83
CA MET A 207 -42.03 45.20 -50.73
C MET A 207 -40.75 44.60 -50.17
N ARG A 208 -40.75 44.19 -48.90
CA ARG A 208 -39.57 43.66 -48.21
C ARG A 208 -39.80 42.18 -47.83
N LYS A 209 -38.89 41.30 -48.31
CA LYS A 209 -38.82 39.92 -47.83
C LYS A 209 -38.23 39.93 -46.43
N THR A 210 -38.83 39.16 -45.52
CA THR A 210 -38.32 38.96 -44.16
C THR A 210 -38.26 37.48 -43.90
N ASP A 211 -37.06 37.03 -43.57
CA ASP A 211 -36.78 35.64 -43.23
C ASP A 211 -36.53 35.52 -41.73
N TYR A 212 -37.26 34.65 -41.08
CA TYR A 212 -37.06 34.23 -39.70
C TYR A 212 -36.64 32.76 -39.68
N SER A 213 -35.94 32.37 -38.63
CA SER A 213 -35.59 30.98 -38.41
C SER A 213 -35.67 30.65 -36.93
N PHE A 214 -36.05 29.43 -36.63
CA PHE A 214 -35.93 28.79 -35.32
C PHE A 214 -35.34 27.40 -35.55
N ASN A 215 -34.69 26.87 -34.50
CA ASN A 215 -34.27 25.48 -34.46
C ASN A 215 -35.46 24.60 -34.09
N ASP A 216 -35.40 23.30 -34.40
CA ASP A 216 -36.39 22.33 -33.92
C ASP A 216 -36.38 22.30 -32.39
N VAL A 217 -37.27 23.04 -31.77
CA VAL A 217 -37.43 23.12 -30.32
C VAL A 217 -38.48 22.09 -29.92
N SER A 218 -38.08 21.13 -29.14
CA SER A 218 -38.98 20.19 -28.49
C SER A 218 -39.52 20.75 -27.18
N SER A 219 -40.67 20.27 -26.77
CA SER A 219 -41.21 20.50 -25.43
C SER A 219 -41.70 19.19 -24.86
N PHE A 220 -41.51 19.02 -23.59
CA PHE A 220 -41.99 17.88 -22.83
C PHE A 220 -42.25 18.29 -21.38
N ASP A 221 -43.00 17.49 -20.66
CA ASP A 221 -43.21 17.70 -19.23
C ASP A 221 -42.05 17.09 -18.42
N LYS A 222 -41.20 17.96 -17.86
CA LYS A 222 -40.02 17.51 -17.07
C LYS A 222 -40.44 16.71 -15.84
N THR A 223 -41.57 17.03 -15.21
CA THR A 223 -42.04 16.30 -14.03
C THR A 223 -42.43 14.88 -14.38
N LYS A 224 -43.09 14.70 -15.52
CA LYS A 224 -43.44 13.38 -16.03
C LYS A 224 -42.21 12.61 -16.45
N LEU A 225 -41.26 13.26 -17.16
CA LEU A 225 -39.99 12.63 -17.53
C LEU A 225 -39.23 12.10 -16.30
N PHE A 226 -39.11 12.91 -15.25
CA PHE A 226 -38.43 12.50 -14.03
C PHE A 226 -39.16 11.34 -13.34
N SER A 227 -40.49 11.36 -13.33
CA SER A 227 -41.29 10.25 -12.80
C SER A 227 -41.09 8.95 -13.58
N GLU A 228 -41.00 9.02 -14.91
CA GLU A 228 -40.69 7.85 -15.75
C GLU A 228 -39.29 7.33 -15.49
N ILE A 229 -38.31 8.23 -15.36
CA ILE A 229 -36.92 7.87 -15.02
C ILE A 229 -36.85 7.22 -13.65
N GLU A 230 -37.49 7.78 -12.62
CA GLU A 230 -37.52 7.22 -11.26
C GLU A 230 -38.21 5.85 -11.20
N SER A 231 -39.23 5.62 -12.03
CA SER A 231 -39.98 4.37 -12.02
C SER A 231 -39.41 3.28 -12.92
N ALA A 232 -38.43 3.61 -13.77
CA ALA A 232 -37.80 2.65 -14.67
C ALA A 232 -36.96 1.60 -13.92
N ASP A 233 -36.92 0.39 -14.46
CA ASP A 233 -36.05 -0.68 -13.92
C ASP A 233 -34.62 -0.54 -14.49
N TRP A 234 -33.80 0.18 -13.77
CA TRP A 234 -32.37 0.42 -14.12
C TRP A 234 -31.47 -0.80 -13.98
N GLY A 235 -31.98 -1.92 -13.47
CA GLY A 235 -31.22 -3.12 -13.21
C GLY A 235 -30.74 -3.20 -11.76
N ASN A 236 -30.04 -4.31 -11.44
CA ASN A 236 -29.59 -4.63 -10.09
C ASN A 236 -28.06 -4.85 -10.02
N ALA A 237 -27.32 -4.43 -11.04
CA ALA A 237 -25.88 -4.60 -11.05
C ALA A 237 -25.24 -3.70 -10.00
N GLU A 238 -24.68 -4.32 -8.95
CA GLU A 238 -23.95 -3.60 -7.91
C GLU A 238 -22.55 -3.19 -8.38
N ASN A 239 -22.04 -2.11 -7.83
CA ASN A 239 -20.65 -1.73 -8.00
C ASN A 239 -19.71 -2.76 -7.36
N ALA A 240 -18.67 -3.13 -8.05
CA ALA A 240 -17.58 -3.90 -7.47
C ALA A 240 -16.30 -3.06 -7.46
N ASN A 241 -15.68 -2.95 -6.30
CA ASN A 241 -14.42 -2.23 -6.15
C ASN A 241 -13.26 -2.97 -6.81
N ALA A 242 -12.32 -2.23 -7.36
CA ALA A 242 -11.03 -2.79 -7.74
C ALA A 242 -10.34 -3.42 -6.54
N GLU A 243 -9.69 -4.55 -6.73
CA GLU A 243 -8.97 -5.25 -5.65
C GLU A 243 -7.60 -5.77 -6.10
N ILE A 244 -6.66 -5.84 -5.15
CA ILE A 244 -5.35 -6.43 -5.42
C ILE A 244 -5.35 -7.91 -5.05
N LYS A 245 -4.88 -8.75 -5.98
CA LYS A 245 -4.63 -10.17 -5.76
C LYS A 245 -3.17 -10.55 -6.04
N SER A 246 -2.74 -11.67 -5.45
CA SER A 246 -1.43 -12.26 -5.71
C SER A 246 -1.57 -13.47 -6.63
N GLY A 247 -0.76 -13.52 -7.68
CA GLY A 247 -0.62 -14.66 -8.58
C GLY A 247 0.72 -15.38 -8.42
N ASP A 248 1.12 -16.12 -9.44
CA ASP A 248 2.41 -16.82 -9.46
C ASP A 248 3.58 -15.90 -9.86
N GLU A 249 3.29 -14.79 -10.54
CA GLU A 249 4.29 -13.85 -11.06
C GLU A 249 4.31 -12.50 -10.29
N GLY A 250 3.43 -12.32 -9.32
CA GLY A 250 3.35 -11.09 -8.53
C GLY A 250 1.94 -10.71 -8.11
N TYR A 251 1.80 -9.44 -7.76
CA TYR A 251 0.52 -8.83 -7.47
C TYR A 251 -0.07 -8.20 -8.73
N TYR A 252 -1.37 -8.31 -8.91
CA TYR A 252 -2.11 -7.71 -10.02
C TYR A 252 -3.42 -7.14 -9.51
N ILE A 253 -4.01 -6.23 -10.30
CA ILE A 253 -5.31 -5.63 -10.01
C ILE A 253 -6.39 -6.44 -10.72
N ILE A 254 -7.48 -6.70 -10.02
CA ILE A 254 -8.77 -6.98 -10.66
C ILE A 254 -9.46 -5.63 -10.75
N PRO A 255 -9.77 -5.14 -11.96
CA PRO A 255 -10.44 -3.86 -12.15
C PRO A 255 -11.79 -3.82 -11.45
N GLU A 256 -12.24 -2.61 -11.16
CA GLU A 256 -13.60 -2.37 -10.70
C GLU A 256 -14.64 -2.73 -11.78
N VAL A 257 -15.84 -2.96 -11.35
CA VAL A 257 -16.99 -3.11 -12.21
C VAL A 257 -17.98 -2.01 -11.87
N GLN A 258 -18.32 -1.18 -12.87
CA GLN A 258 -19.36 -0.18 -12.73
C GLN A 258 -20.70 -0.88 -12.81
N GLY A 259 -21.49 -0.77 -11.77
CA GLY A 259 -22.89 -1.23 -11.74
C GLY A 259 -23.87 -0.14 -12.17
N ASP A 260 -25.17 -0.47 -12.15
CA ASP A 260 -26.27 0.41 -12.54
C ASP A 260 -26.75 1.27 -11.35
N VAL A 261 -25.80 1.87 -10.63
CA VAL A 261 -26.08 2.72 -9.47
C VAL A 261 -25.91 4.18 -9.88
N PHE A 262 -27.02 4.93 -9.93
CA PHE A 262 -27.04 6.31 -10.43
C PHE A 262 -27.24 7.35 -9.32
N ASP A 263 -26.68 8.53 -9.52
CA ASP A 263 -27.19 9.78 -8.98
C ASP A 263 -28.42 10.16 -9.82
N MET A 264 -29.61 9.79 -9.34
CA MET A 264 -30.85 9.96 -10.10
C MET A 264 -31.08 11.42 -10.52
N ALA A 265 -30.82 12.39 -9.62
CA ALA A 265 -31.00 13.80 -9.97
C ALA A 265 -30.07 14.27 -11.10
N GLY A 266 -28.82 13.77 -11.10
CA GLY A 266 -27.87 14.02 -12.20
C GLY A 266 -28.30 13.37 -13.50
N LEU A 267 -28.76 12.13 -13.46
CA LEU A 267 -29.24 11.38 -14.61
C LEU A 267 -30.48 12.02 -15.23
N GLU A 268 -31.48 12.41 -14.41
CA GLU A 268 -32.69 13.12 -14.84
C GLU A 268 -32.36 14.40 -15.62
N ASN A 269 -31.45 15.22 -15.05
CA ASN A 269 -31.06 16.47 -15.71
C ASN A 269 -30.31 16.22 -17.02
N TYR A 270 -29.45 15.20 -17.05
CA TYR A 270 -28.74 14.82 -18.27
C TYR A 270 -29.69 14.35 -19.36
N LEU A 271 -30.58 13.40 -19.05
CA LEU A 271 -31.53 12.87 -20.00
C LEU A 271 -32.53 13.94 -20.50
N ALA A 272 -32.94 14.86 -19.62
CA ALA A 272 -33.73 16.02 -20.02
C ALA A 272 -32.96 16.92 -21.01
N GLY A 273 -31.67 17.15 -20.80
CA GLY A 273 -30.81 17.89 -21.72
C GLY A 273 -30.65 17.21 -23.07
N GLU A 274 -30.43 15.89 -23.08
CA GLU A 274 -30.36 15.11 -24.32
C GLU A 274 -31.70 15.13 -25.10
N LEU A 275 -32.81 15.03 -24.38
CA LEU A 275 -34.12 15.09 -24.98
C LEU A 275 -34.44 16.50 -25.54
N GLU A 276 -34.03 17.59 -24.87
CA GLU A 276 -34.10 18.96 -25.40
C GLU A 276 -33.30 19.11 -26.70
N ASN A 277 -32.21 18.36 -26.86
CA ASN A 277 -31.39 18.32 -28.08
C ASN A 277 -31.88 17.32 -29.13
N ASN A 278 -33.01 16.67 -28.91
CA ASN A 278 -33.60 15.65 -29.80
C ASN A 278 -32.72 14.41 -29.97
N VAL A 279 -31.96 14.01 -28.90
CA VAL A 279 -31.18 12.79 -28.84
C VAL A 279 -32.00 11.71 -28.15
N TYR A 280 -32.23 10.58 -28.83
CA TYR A 280 -33.14 9.52 -28.38
C TYR A 280 -32.42 8.20 -28.07
N ASN A 281 -31.14 8.09 -28.41
CA ASN A 281 -30.30 6.95 -28.04
C ASN A 281 -29.13 7.48 -27.20
N VAL A 282 -29.16 7.18 -25.94
CA VAL A 282 -28.25 7.76 -24.94
C VAL A 282 -27.52 6.66 -24.22
N ASN A 283 -26.22 6.85 -23.98
CA ASN A 283 -25.47 6.04 -23.07
C ASN A 283 -25.42 6.75 -21.70
N SER A 284 -25.96 6.13 -20.65
CA SER A 284 -25.99 6.72 -19.31
C SER A 284 -24.61 6.99 -18.73
N VAL A 285 -23.59 6.27 -19.21
CA VAL A 285 -22.17 6.49 -18.80
C VAL A 285 -21.71 7.91 -19.13
N ASP A 286 -22.17 8.47 -20.27
CA ASP A 286 -21.80 9.80 -20.74
C ASP A 286 -22.34 10.92 -19.82
N SER A 287 -23.38 10.61 -19.02
CA SER A 287 -23.93 11.54 -18.02
C SER A 287 -22.94 11.92 -16.94
N GLY A 288 -22.03 11.03 -16.59
CA GLY A 288 -21.23 11.11 -15.36
C GLY A 288 -22.08 11.01 -14.08
N ALA A 289 -23.41 10.82 -14.20
CA ALA A 289 -24.36 10.77 -13.09
C ALA A 289 -24.54 9.35 -12.55
N TYR A 290 -23.45 8.67 -12.27
CA TYR A 290 -23.44 7.34 -11.65
C TYR A 290 -22.56 7.37 -10.39
N VAL A 291 -22.93 6.54 -9.44
CA VAL A 291 -22.12 6.34 -8.24
C VAL A 291 -20.96 5.42 -8.61
N ARG A 292 -19.74 5.96 -8.58
CA ARG A 292 -18.54 5.16 -8.89
C ARG A 292 -18.25 4.17 -7.76
N PRO A 293 -17.60 3.04 -8.06
CA PRO A 293 -16.99 2.22 -7.02
C PRO A 293 -16.06 3.03 -6.12
N ASP A 294 -16.01 2.69 -4.83
CA ASP A 294 -15.17 3.40 -3.83
C ASP A 294 -13.68 3.31 -4.13
N THR A 295 -13.27 2.25 -4.84
CA THR A 295 -11.88 2.00 -5.21
C THR A 295 -11.84 1.61 -6.68
N VAL A 296 -11.06 2.34 -7.46
CA VAL A 296 -10.86 2.10 -8.90
C VAL A 296 -9.42 1.63 -9.18
N GLU A 297 -9.19 1.06 -10.36
CA GLU A 297 -7.88 0.53 -10.76
C GLU A 297 -6.76 1.57 -10.62
N GLU A 298 -7.00 2.82 -11.02
CA GLU A 298 -6.03 3.92 -10.92
C GLU A 298 -5.53 4.17 -9.49
N ASP A 299 -6.41 3.98 -8.47
CA ASP A 299 -6.06 4.12 -7.05
C ASP A 299 -5.08 3.05 -6.57
N LEU A 300 -5.04 1.92 -7.26
CA LEU A 300 -4.28 0.74 -6.88
C LEU A 300 -2.97 0.56 -7.66
N GLU A 301 -2.79 1.18 -8.82
CA GLU A 301 -1.60 1.02 -9.68
C GLU A 301 -0.27 1.22 -8.93
N LYS A 302 -0.11 2.36 -8.22
CA LYS A 302 1.10 2.65 -7.44
C LYS A 302 1.30 1.69 -6.27
N LYS A 303 0.19 1.19 -5.72
CA LYS A 303 0.22 0.22 -4.62
C LYS A 303 0.69 -1.14 -5.13
N VAL A 304 0.19 -1.60 -6.28
CA VAL A 304 0.64 -2.83 -6.93
C VAL A 304 2.12 -2.73 -7.35
N GLU A 305 2.53 -1.60 -7.89
CA GLU A 305 3.95 -1.37 -8.19
C GLU A 305 4.83 -1.52 -6.93
N THR A 306 4.39 -0.96 -5.81
CA THR A 306 5.10 -1.07 -4.53
C THR A 306 5.13 -2.51 -4.02
N LEU A 307 4.01 -3.23 -4.10
CA LEU A 307 3.93 -4.64 -3.71
C LEU A 307 4.81 -5.53 -4.59
N ASN A 308 4.88 -5.25 -5.89
CA ASN A 308 5.74 -5.97 -6.82
C ASN A 308 7.23 -5.67 -6.60
N LYS A 309 7.60 -4.55 -5.97
CA LYS A 309 8.97 -4.36 -5.47
C LYS A 309 9.32 -5.39 -4.40
N PHE A 310 8.40 -5.70 -3.45
CA PHE A 310 8.61 -6.78 -2.47
C PHE A 310 8.69 -8.15 -3.14
N TRP A 311 7.84 -8.43 -4.13
CA TRP A 311 7.89 -9.68 -4.88
C TRP A 311 9.23 -9.88 -5.59
N ASN A 312 9.77 -8.82 -6.16
CA ASN A 312 11.02 -8.84 -6.92
C ASN A 312 12.27 -8.69 -6.06
N MET A 313 12.12 -8.51 -4.74
CA MET A 313 13.25 -8.47 -3.82
C MET A 313 13.96 -9.80 -3.76
N GLU A 314 15.26 -9.73 -3.50
CA GLU A 314 16.13 -10.87 -3.25
C GLU A 314 16.94 -10.63 -1.97
N ILE A 315 16.78 -11.53 -1.01
CA ILE A 315 17.54 -11.53 0.25
C ILE A 315 18.32 -12.84 0.32
N ASN A 316 19.65 -12.76 0.38
CA ASN A 316 20.53 -13.92 0.40
C ASN A 316 21.25 -14.01 1.77
N TYR A 317 20.82 -14.91 2.62
CA TYR A 317 21.54 -15.27 3.82
C TYR A 317 22.77 -16.11 3.48
N ASP A 318 23.93 -15.69 3.98
CA ASP A 318 25.21 -16.39 3.79
C ASP A 318 25.66 -17.03 5.11
N PHE A 319 25.51 -18.35 5.19
CA PHE A 319 25.91 -19.16 6.34
C PHE A 319 27.38 -19.62 6.25
N ASN A 320 28.19 -19.01 5.38
CA ASN A 320 29.54 -19.37 5.01
C ASN A 320 29.66 -20.68 4.21
N TYR A 321 29.07 -21.77 4.67
CA TYR A 321 29.12 -23.08 3.98
C TYR A 321 27.94 -23.30 3.01
N THR A 322 26.91 -22.50 3.11
CA THR A 322 25.71 -22.54 2.27
C THR A 322 25.01 -21.20 2.26
N LYS A 323 24.09 -21.03 1.30
CA LYS A 323 23.28 -19.82 1.17
C LYS A 323 21.80 -20.18 1.19
N GLU A 324 21.00 -19.29 1.75
CA GLU A 324 19.56 -19.37 1.74
C GLU A 324 19.00 -18.15 1.00
N LYS A 325 18.23 -18.42 -0.05
CA LYS A 325 17.66 -17.37 -0.88
C LYS A 325 16.19 -17.18 -0.59
N LEU A 326 15.82 -15.95 -0.28
CA LEU A 326 14.44 -15.54 -0.01
C LEU A 326 14.00 -14.60 -1.13
N THR A 327 13.00 -15.00 -1.92
CA THR A 327 12.51 -14.25 -3.09
C THR A 327 11.02 -14.49 -3.35
N GLY A 328 10.41 -13.62 -4.15
CA GLY A 328 9.10 -13.81 -4.77
C GLY A 328 8.00 -14.19 -3.79
N LYS A 329 7.34 -15.30 -4.07
CA LYS A 329 6.19 -15.80 -3.28
C LYS A 329 6.50 -16.01 -1.79
N THR A 330 7.75 -16.26 -1.41
CA THR A 330 8.14 -16.38 0.00
C THR A 330 8.20 -15.01 0.67
N LEU A 331 8.74 -14.00 0.00
CA LEU A 331 8.73 -12.61 0.48
C LEU A 331 7.32 -12.04 0.57
N ALA A 332 6.48 -12.32 -0.43
CA ALA A 332 5.09 -11.89 -0.44
C ALA A 332 4.29 -12.38 0.79
N LYS A 333 4.62 -13.56 1.33
CA LYS A 333 3.98 -14.07 2.56
C LYS A 333 4.38 -13.31 3.82
N LEU A 334 5.47 -12.54 3.77
CA LEU A 334 5.93 -11.72 4.90
C LEU A 334 5.22 -10.37 4.99
N VAL A 335 4.28 -10.13 4.07
CA VAL A 335 3.45 -8.92 4.02
C VAL A 335 1.99 -9.35 3.94
N LYS A 336 1.13 -8.75 4.76
CA LYS A 336 -0.32 -8.91 4.70
C LYS A 336 -0.89 -7.77 3.86
N VAL A 337 -1.44 -8.09 2.70
CA VAL A 337 -2.03 -7.11 1.77
C VAL A 337 -3.54 -7.15 1.92
N LYS A 338 -4.17 -5.97 2.05
CA LYS A 338 -5.62 -5.78 2.08
C LYS A 338 -6.14 -5.51 0.66
N ARG A 339 -7.45 -5.63 0.47
CA ARG A 339 -8.10 -5.42 -0.84
C ARG A 339 -7.85 -4.03 -1.43
N ASP A 340 -7.81 -3.01 -0.57
CA ASP A 340 -7.52 -1.62 -0.94
C ASP A 340 -6.04 -1.36 -1.25
N GLY A 341 -5.20 -2.41 -1.28
CA GLY A 341 -3.77 -2.33 -1.53
C GLY A 341 -2.93 -1.79 -0.38
N SER A 342 -3.54 -1.48 0.77
CA SER A 342 -2.76 -1.23 1.98
C SER A 342 -2.10 -2.52 2.47
N TYR A 343 -0.94 -2.41 3.11
CA TYR A 343 -0.23 -3.58 3.60
C TYR A 343 0.39 -3.33 4.97
N GLU A 344 0.61 -4.41 5.68
CA GLU A 344 1.36 -4.44 6.93
C GLU A 344 2.37 -5.59 6.91
N ILE A 345 3.47 -5.43 7.63
CA ILE A 345 4.46 -6.51 7.74
C ILE A 345 3.88 -7.62 8.61
N ASN A 346 4.03 -8.85 8.14
CA ASN A 346 3.53 -10.04 8.81
C ASN A 346 4.58 -10.62 9.76
N ASP A 347 4.62 -10.14 11.00
CA ASP A 347 5.61 -10.56 12.00
C ASP A 347 5.51 -12.06 12.33
N GLU A 348 4.32 -12.63 12.34
CA GLU A 348 4.12 -14.06 12.54
C GLU A 348 4.78 -14.88 11.43
N ALA A 349 4.64 -14.43 10.18
CA ALA A 349 5.28 -15.08 9.04
C ALA A 349 6.81 -14.89 9.07
N ILE A 350 7.30 -13.72 9.48
CA ILE A 350 8.73 -13.47 9.71
C ILE A 350 9.26 -14.43 10.78
N GLY A 351 8.59 -14.50 11.93
CA GLY A 351 8.96 -15.42 13.01
C GLY A 351 9.00 -16.87 12.53
N SER A 352 7.94 -17.31 11.83
CA SER A 352 7.89 -18.66 11.25
C SER A 352 8.99 -18.94 10.22
N TYR A 353 9.41 -17.93 9.49
CA TYR A 353 10.53 -18.08 8.56
C TYR A 353 11.87 -18.21 9.29
N ILE A 354 12.14 -17.37 10.29
CA ILE A 354 13.34 -17.45 11.12
C ILE A 354 13.41 -18.79 11.86
N GLU A 355 12.28 -19.28 12.39
CA GLU A 355 12.18 -20.60 12.98
C GLU A 355 12.61 -21.74 12.04
N LYS A 356 12.20 -21.66 10.77
CA LYS A 356 12.64 -22.63 9.76
C LYS A 356 14.15 -22.53 9.51
N LEU A 357 14.73 -21.32 9.53
CA LEU A 357 16.17 -21.17 9.43
C LEU A 357 16.88 -21.77 10.64
N GLN A 358 16.37 -21.57 11.86
CA GLN A 358 16.91 -22.19 13.06
C GLN A 358 16.81 -23.72 13.01
N ASP A 359 15.65 -24.27 12.63
CA ASP A 359 15.48 -25.72 12.48
C ASP A 359 16.46 -26.33 11.47
N LYS A 360 16.73 -25.58 10.39
CA LYS A 360 17.60 -26.04 9.31
C LYS A 360 19.08 -25.89 9.61
N TYR A 361 19.48 -24.83 10.31
CA TYR A 361 20.88 -24.44 10.40
C TYR A 361 21.45 -24.46 11.82
N ASP A 362 20.64 -24.34 12.87
CA ASP A 362 21.15 -24.36 14.24
C ASP A 362 21.74 -25.72 14.62
N THR A 363 22.80 -25.66 15.36
CA THR A 363 23.45 -26.84 15.93
C THR A 363 23.40 -26.85 17.46
N TYR A 364 23.24 -25.69 18.09
CA TYR A 364 23.02 -25.61 19.54
C TYR A 364 21.78 -26.40 19.96
N GLY A 365 21.84 -27.08 21.08
CA GLY A 365 20.72 -27.89 21.58
C GLY A 365 20.53 -29.23 20.89
N LYS A 366 21.38 -29.61 19.94
CA LYS A 366 21.23 -30.86 19.18
C LYS A 366 22.31 -31.88 19.55
N ASP A 367 21.93 -33.17 19.58
CA ASP A 367 22.86 -34.27 19.69
C ASP A 367 23.79 -34.36 18.48
N ARG A 368 25.02 -34.87 18.67
CA ARG A 368 26.00 -35.04 17.58
C ARG A 368 26.40 -36.49 17.34
N LYS A 369 26.44 -36.87 16.08
CA LYS A 369 27.13 -38.09 15.67
C LYS A 369 28.64 -37.82 15.71
N PHE A 370 29.34 -38.62 16.47
CA PHE A 370 30.78 -38.46 16.69
C PHE A 370 31.51 -39.78 16.49
N LYS A 371 32.72 -39.73 15.95
CA LYS A 371 33.58 -40.90 15.84
C LYS A 371 34.66 -40.79 16.89
N SER A 372 34.45 -41.44 18.01
CA SER A 372 35.40 -41.46 19.12
C SER A 372 36.61 -42.31 18.81
N THR A 373 37.70 -42.04 19.57
CA THR A 373 38.98 -42.75 19.43
C THR A 373 38.86 -44.22 19.87
N LEU A 374 38.15 -44.50 20.96
CA LEU A 374 38.05 -45.84 21.54
C LEU A 374 36.71 -46.52 21.31
N GLN A 375 35.64 -45.78 21.35
CA GLN A 375 34.28 -46.36 21.31
C GLN A 375 33.68 -46.41 19.91
N GLY A 376 34.38 -45.89 18.86
CA GLY A 376 33.91 -45.91 17.50
C GLY A 376 32.82 -44.85 17.23
N LYS A 377 31.76 -45.18 16.48
CA LYS A 377 30.65 -44.26 16.17
C LYS A 377 29.68 -44.18 17.33
N ILE A 378 29.56 -43.04 17.96
CA ILE A 378 28.67 -42.74 19.09
C ILE A 378 27.75 -41.57 18.76
N THR A 379 26.75 -41.37 19.62
CA THR A 379 25.95 -40.15 19.66
C THR A 379 26.23 -39.43 20.96
N VAL A 380 26.86 -38.28 20.88
CA VAL A 380 27.08 -37.40 22.03
C VAL A 380 25.82 -36.63 22.29
N LYS A 381 25.30 -36.74 23.49
CA LYS A 381 24.09 -36.08 23.90
C LYS A 381 24.38 -34.61 24.22
N TRP A 382 23.55 -33.72 23.71
CA TRP A 382 23.55 -32.31 24.11
C TRP A 382 23.14 -32.15 25.58
N ALA A 383 22.16 -32.91 26.02
CA ALA A 383 21.63 -32.89 27.36
C ALA A 383 21.31 -34.32 27.83
N THR A 384 21.55 -34.56 29.11
CA THR A 384 21.19 -35.80 29.78
C THR A 384 19.84 -35.66 30.48
N LYS A 385 19.05 -36.71 30.45
CA LYS A 385 17.77 -36.78 31.17
C LYS A 385 17.96 -37.58 32.48
N GLN A 386 17.48 -37.01 33.58
CA GLN A 386 17.38 -37.71 34.86
C GLN A 386 15.92 -37.57 35.33
N GLY A 387 15.11 -38.64 35.17
CA GLY A 387 13.67 -38.55 35.32
C GLY A 387 13.09 -37.54 34.32
N ASP A 388 12.29 -36.60 34.80
CA ASP A 388 11.72 -35.51 33.98
C ASP A 388 12.65 -34.30 33.83
N GLN A 389 13.78 -34.29 34.53
CA GLN A 389 14.75 -33.18 34.44
C GLN A 389 15.69 -33.38 33.25
N VAL A 390 15.85 -32.33 32.47
CA VAL A 390 16.83 -32.22 31.39
C VAL A 390 17.99 -31.34 31.87
N ASN A 391 19.17 -31.92 32.00
CA ASN A 391 20.36 -31.20 32.46
C ASN A 391 21.39 -31.13 31.34
N SER A 392 21.93 -29.96 31.13
CA SER A 392 22.99 -29.74 30.18
C SER A 392 23.89 -28.60 30.64
N ASP A 393 25.20 -28.88 30.64
CA ASP A 393 26.23 -27.85 30.76
C ASP A 393 26.89 -27.56 29.41
N SER A 394 26.26 -28.07 28.31
CA SER A 394 26.73 -27.89 26.93
C SER A 394 26.60 -26.43 26.50
N ILE A 395 27.68 -25.90 25.93
CA ILE A 395 27.72 -24.50 25.47
C ILE A 395 28.18 -24.36 24.01
N TYR A 396 28.49 -25.48 23.34
CA TYR A 396 29.04 -25.47 21.98
C TYR A 396 27.98 -25.69 20.93
N GLY A 397 28.10 -24.96 19.87
CA GLY A 397 27.19 -24.97 18.72
C GLY A 397 26.84 -23.55 18.31
N TRP A 398 26.23 -23.37 17.18
CA TRP A 398 25.71 -22.07 16.80
C TRP A 398 24.18 -22.08 16.84
N TRP A 399 23.65 -20.90 17.14
CA TRP A 399 22.25 -20.67 17.34
C TRP A 399 21.89 -19.28 16.81
N LEU A 400 20.93 -19.20 15.89
CA LEU A 400 20.44 -17.92 15.39
C LEU A 400 19.68 -17.17 16.48
N ASP A 401 20.05 -15.91 16.71
CA ASP A 401 19.32 -15.01 17.58
C ASP A 401 17.95 -14.71 16.93
N TYR A 402 16.89 -15.26 17.50
CA TYR A 402 15.55 -15.18 16.94
C TYR A 402 15.08 -13.72 16.83
N ASP A 403 15.12 -12.98 17.93
CA ASP A 403 14.58 -11.62 17.99
C ASP A 403 15.35 -10.67 17.06
N LYS A 404 16.68 -10.70 17.12
CA LYS A 404 17.52 -9.87 16.26
C LYS A 404 17.43 -10.26 14.79
N SER A 405 17.23 -11.53 14.49
CA SER A 405 17.03 -12.00 13.10
C SER A 405 15.67 -11.60 12.56
N CYS A 406 14.61 -11.64 13.38
CA CYS A 406 13.29 -11.11 13.01
C CYS A 406 13.37 -9.62 12.74
N ASP A 407 13.98 -8.85 13.63
CA ASP A 407 14.20 -7.41 13.47
C ASP A 407 15.03 -7.07 12.22
N GLN A 408 16.07 -7.85 11.95
CA GLN A 408 16.90 -7.69 10.75
C GLN A 408 16.08 -7.89 9.48
N LEU A 409 15.29 -8.97 9.42
CA LEU A 409 14.47 -9.28 8.26
C LEU A 409 13.34 -8.25 8.08
N ARG A 410 12.67 -7.85 9.17
CA ARG A 410 11.66 -6.78 9.15
C ARG A 410 12.24 -5.50 8.53
N LYS A 411 13.38 -5.01 9.03
CA LYS A 411 14.04 -3.79 8.53
C LYS A 411 14.44 -3.89 7.06
N MET A 412 14.81 -5.06 6.57
CA MET A 412 15.11 -5.27 5.16
C MET A 412 13.86 -5.16 4.29
N ILE A 413 12.73 -5.72 4.75
CA ILE A 413 11.44 -5.61 4.06
C ILE A 413 10.96 -4.16 4.06
N GLU A 414 11.00 -3.47 5.20
CA GLU A 414 10.61 -2.05 5.32
C GLU A 414 11.36 -1.14 4.34
N LYS A 415 12.65 -1.43 4.12
CA LYS A 415 13.46 -0.64 3.17
C LYS A 415 13.21 -0.99 1.71
N GLY A 416 12.59 -2.13 1.42
CA GLY A 416 12.32 -2.56 0.05
C GLY A 416 13.56 -2.75 -0.84
N GLU A 417 14.71 -3.06 -0.24
CA GLU A 417 15.99 -3.12 -0.96
C GLU A 417 16.51 -4.55 -1.11
N ASN A 418 17.03 -4.86 -2.29
CA ASN A 418 17.74 -6.11 -2.53
C ASN A 418 18.97 -6.24 -1.63
N ARG A 419 19.16 -7.42 -1.01
CA ARG A 419 20.32 -7.75 -0.19
C ARG A 419 21.06 -8.95 -0.75
N LYS A 420 22.12 -8.69 -1.48
CA LYS A 420 22.95 -9.74 -2.12
C LYS A 420 23.67 -10.63 -1.10
N LYS A 421 23.96 -10.12 0.07
CA LYS A 421 24.59 -10.86 1.15
C LYS A 421 24.08 -10.36 2.50
N VAL A 422 23.48 -11.26 3.28
CA VAL A 422 23.06 -11.03 4.65
C VAL A 422 23.82 -12.00 5.55
N THR A 423 24.54 -11.47 6.53
CA THR A 423 25.16 -12.30 7.55
C THR A 423 24.10 -12.65 8.60
N PRO A 424 23.86 -13.93 8.88
CA PRO A 424 22.98 -14.34 9.96
C PRO A 424 23.46 -13.80 11.30
N ILE A 425 22.53 -13.42 12.17
CA ILE A 425 22.85 -12.94 13.52
C ILE A 425 22.77 -14.13 14.46
N TYR A 426 23.86 -14.38 15.17
CA TYR A 426 23.92 -15.46 16.13
C TYR A 426 23.76 -14.94 17.56
N TYR A 427 23.25 -15.80 18.41
CA TYR A 427 23.01 -15.48 19.81
C TYR A 427 24.34 -15.30 20.55
N THR A 428 24.37 -14.29 21.43
CA THR A 428 25.46 -14.05 22.39
C THR A 428 24.81 -13.83 23.75
N ASP A 429 25.24 -14.58 24.77
CA ASP A 429 24.74 -14.35 26.11
C ASP A 429 25.34 -13.08 26.74
N ALA A 430 24.71 -12.61 27.82
CA ALA A 430 25.11 -11.35 28.49
C ALA A 430 26.53 -11.39 29.07
N ASN A 431 27.09 -12.58 29.30
CA ASN A 431 28.41 -12.78 29.88
C ASN A 431 29.49 -13.07 28.82
N GLY A 432 29.11 -13.19 27.54
CA GLY A 432 30.02 -13.52 26.44
C GLY A 432 30.53 -14.97 26.41
N PHE A 433 30.05 -15.85 27.30
CA PHE A 433 30.42 -17.27 27.29
C PHE A 433 29.86 -18.02 26.08
N ILE A 434 28.65 -17.64 25.67
CA ILE A 434 28.02 -18.14 24.48
C ILE A 434 28.06 -17.01 23.45
N GLU A 435 29.15 -16.89 22.75
CA GLU A 435 29.29 -15.95 21.63
C GLU A 435 29.48 -16.73 20.35
N TYR A 436 28.54 -16.51 19.42
CA TYR A 436 28.58 -17.11 18.08
C TYR A 436 28.83 -16.03 17.04
N THR A 437 30.07 -15.97 16.57
CA THR A 437 30.48 -15.04 15.50
C THR A 437 30.19 -15.57 14.11
N GLY A 438 29.47 -16.70 14.02
CA GLY A 438 29.13 -17.39 12.79
C GLY A 438 29.80 -18.75 12.66
N VAL A 439 29.38 -19.48 11.63
CA VAL A 439 29.95 -20.79 11.31
C VAL A 439 31.32 -20.60 10.67
N PRO A 440 32.40 -21.21 11.18
CA PRO A 440 33.68 -21.20 10.48
C PRO A 440 33.56 -21.79 9.07
N GLU A 441 34.23 -21.22 8.08
CA GLU A 441 34.14 -21.61 6.67
C GLU A 441 34.34 -23.12 6.41
N ALA A 442 35.17 -23.76 7.23
CA ALA A 442 35.48 -25.18 7.11
C ALA A 442 34.50 -26.12 7.81
N ARG A 443 33.38 -25.61 8.33
CA ARG A 443 32.41 -26.39 9.13
C ARG A 443 31.00 -26.30 8.57
N THR A 444 30.22 -27.35 8.79
CA THR A 444 28.80 -27.42 8.43
C THR A 444 27.94 -27.79 9.65
N LYS A 445 26.62 -27.73 9.52
CA LYS A 445 25.74 -28.19 10.60
C LYS A 445 25.89 -29.69 10.95
N ASP A 446 26.37 -30.48 10.02
CA ASP A 446 26.55 -31.93 10.17
C ASP A 446 27.95 -32.30 10.70
N ASP A 447 28.90 -31.35 10.63
CA ASP A 447 30.27 -31.47 11.13
C ASP A 447 30.73 -30.13 11.74
N ASP A 448 30.02 -29.68 12.79
CA ASP A 448 30.32 -28.43 13.48
C ASP A 448 31.53 -28.55 14.41
N ILE A 449 31.87 -29.76 14.84
CA ILE A 449 33.06 -30.04 15.64
C ILE A 449 34.33 -29.90 14.77
N GLY A 450 34.31 -30.39 13.57
CA GLY A 450 35.40 -30.33 12.61
C GLY A 450 36.60 -31.21 13.01
N LYS A 451 37.80 -30.86 12.53
CA LYS A 451 39.01 -31.68 12.67
C LYS A 451 39.97 -31.20 13.76
N THR A 452 39.61 -30.17 14.53
CA THR A 452 40.40 -29.65 15.66
C THR A 452 39.51 -29.60 16.88
N TYR A 453 39.71 -30.49 17.82
CA TYR A 453 38.88 -30.63 19.00
C TYR A 453 39.62 -31.36 20.13
N ILE A 454 39.10 -31.24 21.34
CA ILE A 454 39.44 -32.11 22.47
C ILE A 454 38.33 -33.18 22.56
N GLU A 455 38.74 -34.42 22.73
CA GLU A 455 37.91 -35.58 23.04
C GLU A 455 38.15 -36.01 24.46
N VAL A 456 37.08 -36.24 25.23
CA VAL A 456 37.15 -36.71 26.63
C VAL A 456 36.21 -37.90 26.76
N ASP A 457 36.79 -39.06 26.92
CA ASP A 457 36.09 -40.31 27.19
C ASP A 457 35.99 -40.51 28.71
N LEU A 458 34.78 -40.21 29.23
CA LEU A 458 34.51 -40.27 30.67
C LEU A 458 34.37 -41.72 31.19
N THR A 459 34.08 -42.67 30.30
CA THR A 459 34.07 -44.10 30.66
C THR A 459 35.47 -44.65 30.84
N ASN A 460 36.36 -44.33 29.88
CA ASN A 460 37.72 -44.81 29.87
C ASN A 460 38.71 -43.88 30.60
N GLN A 461 38.24 -42.76 31.11
CA GLN A 461 38.99 -41.72 31.83
C GLN A 461 40.26 -41.29 31.08
N GLN A 462 40.07 -40.99 29.78
CA GLN A 462 41.13 -40.58 28.89
C GLN A 462 40.68 -39.36 28.09
N TRP A 463 41.68 -38.60 27.63
CA TRP A 463 41.43 -37.45 26.76
C TRP A 463 42.44 -37.42 25.62
N TRP A 464 42.02 -36.80 24.48
CA TRP A 464 42.86 -36.58 23.30
C TRP A 464 42.64 -35.17 22.77
N TYR A 465 43.72 -34.59 22.26
CA TYR A 465 43.66 -33.38 21.45
C TYR A 465 44.00 -33.71 20.02
N TYR A 466 43.09 -33.34 19.13
CA TYR A 466 43.25 -33.41 17.68
C TYR A 466 43.41 -32.01 17.11
N LYS A 467 44.42 -31.81 16.21
CA LYS A 467 44.62 -30.58 15.45
C LYS A 467 44.70 -30.95 13.97
N LYS A 468 43.77 -30.42 13.17
CA LYS A 468 43.62 -30.73 11.74
C LYS A 468 43.58 -32.24 11.48
N GLY A 469 42.84 -32.98 12.27
CA GLY A 469 42.66 -34.44 12.18
C GLY A 469 43.83 -35.27 12.67
N LYS A 470 44.92 -34.67 13.16
CA LYS A 470 46.08 -35.38 13.71
C LYS A 470 46.11 -35.35 15.23
N LYS A 471 46.24 -36.49 15.84
CA LYS A 471 46.43 -36.62 17.30
C LYS A 471 47.73 -35.89 17.72
N LYS A 472 47.63 -34.97 18.66
CA LYS A 472 48.71 -34.14 19.15
C LYS A 472 49.11 -34.44 20.59
N ARG A 473 48.10 -34.74 21.42
CA ARG A 473 48.32 -35.04 22.84
C ARG A 473 47.27 -36.09 23.28
N HIS A 474 47.58 -36.86 24.28
CA HIS A 474 46.73 -37.85 24.94
C HIS A 474 47.21 -38.02 26.37
N GLY A 475 46.27 -38.27 27.29
CA GLY A 475 46.56 -38.52 28.70
C GLY A 475 45.39 -39.15 29.43
N TYR A 476 45.59 -39.42 30.70
CA TYR A 476 44.57 -39.92 31.60
C TYR A 476 44.00 -38.79 32.44
N ILE A 477 42.74 -38.96 32.85
CA ILE A 477 42.02 -37.97 33.65
C ILE A 477 41.38 -38.59 34.87
N VAL A 478 40.87 -37.72 35.76
CA VAL A 478 39.86 -38.11 36.75
C VAL A 478 38.72 -37.08 36.63
N SER A 479 37.57 -37.55 36.18
CA SER A 479 36.35 -36.73 36.06
C SER A 479 35.60 -36.64 37.41
N GLY A 480 34.45 -35.97 37.39
CA GLY A 480 33.57 -35.83 38.54
C GLY A 480 33.09 -37.18 39.10
N GLN A 481 32.88 -37.21 40.41
CA GLN A 481 32.51 -38.42 41.14
C GLN A 481 31.07 -38.84 40.79
N THR A 482 30.93 -40.01 40.21
CA THR A 482 29.62 -40.50 39.70
C THR A 482 28.69 -41.02 40.78
N THR A 483 29.14 -41.24 42.01
CA THR A 483 28.28 -41.56 43.15
C THR A 483 27.51 -40.37 43.70
N SER A 484 27.82 -39.16 43.24
CA SER A 484 27.11 -37.93 43.56
C SER A 484 26.71 -37.23 42.25
N TYR A 485 25.42 -37.10 42.03
CA TYR A 485 24.95 -36.37 40.85
C TYR A 485 25.49 -34.93 40.77
N ALA A 486 25.53 -34.26 41.92
CA ALA A 486 26.06 -32.88 42.00
C ALA A 486 27.53 -32.75 41.62
N ARG A 487 28.29 -33.84 41.65
CA ARG A 487 29.69 -33.90 41.29
C ARG A 487 29.97 -34.58 39.96
N THR A 488 28.99 -35.19 39.35
CA THR A 488 29.13 -35.90 38.07
C THR A 488 29.44 -34.94 36.94
N THR A 489 30.51 -35.20 36.18
CA THR A 489 30.76 -34.52 34.93
C THR A 489 29.71 -34.92 33.91
N LEU A 490 28.95 -33.98 33.36
CA LEU A 490 27.94 -34.30 32.36
C LEU A 490 28.58 -34.53 30.99
N GLU A 491 28.08 -35.52 30.25
CA GLU A 491 28.38 -35.62 28.83
C GLU A 491 27.86 -34.38 28.11
N GLY A 492 28.46 -34.00 26.98
CA GLY A 492 28.03 -32.84 26.25
C GLY A 492 29.04 -32.27 25.27
N LEU A 493 28.69 -31.11 24.78
CA LEU A 493 29.48 -30.35 23.81
C LEU A 493 29.88 -29.01 24.39
N TYR A 494 31.15 -28.87 24.60
CA TYR A 494 31.79 -27.77 25.29
C TYR A 494 32.80 -27.06 24.37
N LYS A 495 33.41 -26.00 24.83
CA LYS A 495 34.57 -25.34 24.18
C LYS A 495 35.52 -24.80 25.23
N ILE A 496 36.75 -24.61 24.86
CA ILE A 496 37.65 -23.80 25.69
C ILE A 496 37.15 -22.37 25.71
N VAL A 497 36.69 -21.89 26.85
CA VAL A 497 36.09 -20.56 27.06
C VAL A 497 37.14 -19.54 27.41
N ASP A 498 37.88 -19.82 28.47
CA ASP A 498 38.97 -18.98 28.96
C ASP A 498 40.11 -19.82 29.58
N LYS A 499 41.20 -19.18 29.92
CA LYS A 499 42.39 -19.82 30.49
C LYS A 499 43.00 -18.93 31.53
N ASP A 500 43.45 -19.53 32.64
CA ASP A 500 44.07 -18.82 33.75
C ASP A 500 45.24 -19.63 34.34
N VAL A 501 46.14 -18.95 35.03
CA VAL A 501 47.24 -19.56 35.76
C VAL A 501 47.10 -19.27 37.24
N ASN A 502 47.50 -20.24 38.09
CA ASN A 502 47.36 -20.14 39.53
C ASN A 502 45.91 -19.85 39.94
N HIS A 503 44.99 -20.52 39.25
CA HIS A 503 43.55 -20.32 39.41
C HIS A 503 43.06 -20.88 40.74
N LYS A 504 42.41 -20.03 41.54
CA LYS A 504 41.79 -20.44 42.80
C LYS A 504 40.39 -20.96 42.56
N MET A 505 40.20 -22.21 42.91
CA MET A 505 38.91 -22.87 42.94
C MET A 505 38.40 -22.92 44.36
N LYS A 506 37.32 -22.28 44.66
CA LYS A 506 36.69 -22.28 45.98
C LYS A 506 35.19 -22.46 45.85
N ASP A 507 34.64 -23.41 46.57
CA ASP A 507 33.19 -23.64 46.61
C ASP A 507 32.84 -24.38 47.90
N ARG A 508 31.54 -24.66 48.06
CA ARG A 508 30.99 -25.44 49.15
C ARG A 508 30.24 -26.65 48.59
N ASN A 509 30.55 -27.82 49.09
CA ASN A 509 29.86 -29.03 48.76
C ASN A 509 28.38 -29.00 49.21
N ALA A 510 27.54 -29.88 48.66
CA ALA A 510 26.15 -30.02 49.07
C ALA A 510 25.98 -30.44 50.56
N ASP A 511 27.00 -31.03 51.14
CA ASP A 511 27.12 -31.39 52.57
C ASP A 511 27.59 -30.25 53.46
N GLY A 512 27.89 -29.07 52.86
CA GLY A 512 28.35 -27.86 53.57
C GLY A 512 29.85 -27.74 53.75
N GLU A 513 30.65 -28.70 53.30
CA GLU A 513 32.12 -28.62 53.37
C GLU A 513 32.63 -27.59 52.34
N GLU A 514 33.45 -26.66 52.84
CA GLU A 514 34.14 -25.70 52.00
C GLU A 514 35.49 -26.28 51.52
N TRP A 515 35.80 -26.06 50.26
CA TRP A 515 37.07 -26.41 49.69
C TRP A 515 37.70 -25.20 48.98
N ASP A 516 39.00 -25.06 49.13
CA ASP A 516 39.82 -24.00 48.51
C ASP A 516 41.07 -24.66 47.96
N THR A 517 41.20 -24.72 46.64
CA THR A 517 42.33 -25.39 45.99
C THR A 517 42.83 -24.53 44.84
N THR A 518 44.15 -24.45 44.64
CA THR A 518 44.73 -23.73 43.51
C THR A 518 45.31 -24.72 42.53
N CYS A 519 44.95 -24.58 41.23
CA CYS A 519 45.63 -25.26 40.14
C CYS A 519 46.59 -24.31 39.41
N ASN A 520 47.64 -24.87 38.81
CA ASN A 520 48.63 -24.06 38.08
C ASN A 520 48.11 -23.62 36.71
N TYR A 521 47.38 -24.50 36.01
CA TYR A 521 46.80 -24.25 34.70
C TYR A 521 45.33 -24.59 34.70
N TRP A 522 44.50 -23.57 34.46
CA TRP A 522 43.06 -23.67 34.34
C TRP A 522 42.63 -23.46 32.90
N ASN A 523 41.86 -24.39 32.34
CA ASN A 523 41.25 -24.28 31.02
C ASN A 523 39.74 -24.48 31.18
N ARG A 524 39.01 -23.38 31.27
CA ARG A 524 37.57 -23.40 31.47
C ARG A 524 36.86 -23.93 30.22
N ILE A 525 35.87 -24.79 30.40
CA ILE A 525 35.12 -25.41 29.28
C ILE A 525 33.61 -25.18 29.33
N SER A 526 33.08 -24.65 30.43
CA SER A 526 31.67 -24.40 30.61
C SER A 526 31.41 -23.04 31.27
N ASP A 527 30.18 -22.54 31.19
CA ASP A 527 29.71 -21.35 31.90
C ASP A 527 29.48 -21.62 33.42
N VAL A 528 29.17 -22.87 33.78
CA VAL A 528 28.98 -23.26 35.19
C VAL A 528 30.27 -23.53 35.96
N GLY A 529 31.43 -23.17 35.44
CA GLY A 529 32.69 -23.26 36.15
C GLY A 529 33.40 -24.61 36.09
N ILE A 530 33.07 -25.45 35.08
CA ILE A 530 33.84 -26.68 34.84
C ILE A 530 35.07 -26.36 33.99
N GLY A 531 36.20 -26.90 34.39
CA GLY A 531 37.49 -26.73 33.70
C GLY A 531 38.27 -28.04 33.59
N MET A 532 39.24 -28.01 32.68
CA MET A 532 40.32 -29.01 32.56
C MET A 532 41.56 -28.42 33.20
N HIS A 533 42.05 -29.01 34.31
CA HIS A 533 43.10 -28.41 35.09
C HIS A 533 44.02 -29.46 35.71
N ASP A 534 45.25 -29.04 36.07
CA ASP A 534 46.16 -29.89 36.78
C ASP A 534 45.68 -30.16 38.21
N SER A 535 46.02 -31.35 38.70
CA SER A 535 45.66 -31.83 40.02
C SER A 535 46.88 -32.52 40.65
N THR A 536 47.89 -31.72 40.99
CA THR A 536 49.18 -32.19 41.51
C THR A 536 49.03 -32.95 42.84
N TRP A 537 47.97 -32.65 43.59
CA TRP A 537 47.63 -33.36 44.85
C TRP A 537 47.25 -34.83 44.65
N ARG A 538 47.01 -35.27 43.41
CA ARG A 538 46.70 -36.68 43.09
C ARG A 538 47.94 -37.56 42.99
N GLY A 539 49.16 -37.00 43.11
CA GLY A 539 50.43 -37.74 43.08
C GLY A 539 50.61 -38.62 41.80
N GLY A 540 50.01 -38.22 40.67
CA GLY A 540 50.08 -38.98 39.43
C GLY A 540 49.01 -40.07 39.26
N ALA A 541 48.06 -40.19 40.18
CA ALA A 541 46.96 -41.14 40.08
C ALA A 541 45.84 -40.59 39.18
N PHE A 542 45.83 -41.04 37.91
CA PHE A 542 44.79 -40.71 36.92
C PHE A 542 44.32 -41.97 36.18
N GLY A 543 43.14 -41.91 35.61
CA GLY A 543 42.55 -42.99 34.86
C GLY A 543 41.83 -44.06 35.69
N GLY A 544 41.40 -45.12 35.06
CA GLY A 544 40.71 -46.23 35.69
C GLY A 544 39.40 -45.86 36.39
N ASP A 545 39.11 -46.53 37.47
CA ASP A 545 37.87 -46.36 38.22
C ASP A 545 37.92 -45.29 39.33
N ILE A 546 38.98 -44.53 39.41
CA ILE A 546 39.19 -43.52 40.47
C ILE A 546 37.99 -42.55 40.58
N TYR A 547 37.43 -42.14 39.45
CA TYR A 547 36.28 -41.23 39.40
C TYR A 547 35.02 -41.75 40.08
N LYS A 548 34.91 -43.07 40.29
CA LYS A 548 33.75 -43.69 40.94
C LYS A 548 33.72 -43.44 42.46
N TRP A 549 34.89 -43.31 43.10
CA TRP A 549 34.98 -43.20 44.54
C TRP A 549 35.84 -42.02 45.04
N ASN A 550 36.73 -41.51 44.22
CA ASN A 550 37.56 -40.35 44.51
C ASN A 550 37.65 -39.41 43.30
N GLY A 551 36.50 -39.10 42.72
CA GLY A 551 36.35 -38.19 41.61
C GLY A 551 36.52 -36.72 42.00
N SER A 552 36.47 -35.83 41.02
CA SER A 552 36.42 -34.39 41.22
C SER A 552 35.01 -33.91 41.57
N HIS A 553 34.81 -32.60 41.70
CA HIS A 553 33.48 -31.96 41.85
C HIS A 553 32.82 -31.60 40.50
N GLY A 554 33.27 -32.24 39.41
CA GLY A 554 32.75 -32.02 38.06
C GLY A 554 33.82 -31.64 37.04
N CYS A 555 34.94 -31.05 37.49
CA CYS A 555 36.07 -30.71 36.65
C CYS A 555 36.83 -31.93 36.13
N ILE A 556 37.57 -31.75 35.06
CA ILE A 556 38.46 -32.76 34.49
C ILE A 556 39.87 -32.57 35.09
N ASN A 557 40.20 -33.40 36.08
CA ASN A 557 41.51 -33.43 36.69
C ASN A 557 42.51 -34.16 35.79
N MET A 558 43.68 -33.59 35.57
CA MET A 558 44.73 -34.17 34.72
C MET A 558 46.15 -33.90 35.27
N SER A 559 47.14 -34.44 34.60
CA SER A 559 48.52 -34.17 34.94
C SER A 559 48.89 -32.70 34.73
N TYR A 560 49.91 -32.22 35.45
CA TYR A 560 50.45 -30.87 35.26
C TYR A 560 50.81 -30.62 33.78
N ASP A 561 51.56 -31.52 33.18
CA ASP A 561 52.04 -31.39 31.80
C ASP A 561 50.89 -31.38 30.78
N ASP A 562 49.78 -32.06 31.06
CA ASP A 562 48.60 -32.10 30.18
C ASP A 562 47.80 -30.81 30.27
N ALA A 563 47.58 -30.30 31.48
CA ALA A 563 46.91 -29.03 31.69
C ALA A 563 47.69 -27.86 31.10
N GLN A 564 49.00 -27.85 31.32
CA GLN A 564 49.92 -26.89 30.68
C GLN A 564 49.85 -26.98 29.16
N TYR A 565 49.91 -28.19 28.60
CA TYR A 565 49.82 -28.38 27.15
C TYR A 565 48.57 -27.79 26.57
N ILE A 566 47.37 -28.01 27.19
CA ILE A 566 46.11 -27.42 26.75
C ILE A 566 46.20 -25.89 26.83
N TYR A 567 46.70 -25.38 27.95
CA TYR A 567 46.85 -23.94 28.17
C TYR A 567 47.67 -23.26 27.07
N GLU A 568 48.82 -23.85 26.71
CA GLU A 568 49.74 -23.26 25.73
C GLU A 568 49.37 -23.51 24.29
N ASN A 569 48.78 -24.68 23.95
CA ASN A 569 48.66 -25.15 22.56
C ASN A 569 47.26 -25.24 22.01
N VAL A 570 46.23 -25.20 22.84
CA VAL A 570 44.82 -25.31 22.40
C VAL A 570 44.17 -23.95 22.40
N PRO A 571 43.71 -23.43 21.24
CA PRO A 571 43.07 -22.11 21.19
C PRO A 571 41.76 -22.06 21.98
N ILE A 572 41.40 -20.88 22.51
CA ILE A 572 40.05 -20.57 22.97
C ILE A 572 39.06 -20.79 21.82
N GLY A 573 37.85 -21.25 22.11
CA GLY A 573 36.85 -21.63 21.13
C GLY A 573 36.98 -23.06 20.57
N THR A 574 38.08 -23.78 20.91
CA THR A 574 38.25 -25.19 20.50
C THR A 574 37.15 -26.06 21.11
N PRO A 575 36.39 -26.83 20.31
CA PRO A 575 35.37 -27.75 20.83
C PRO A 575 35.95 -28.78 21.77
N VAL A 576 35.21 -29.09 22.84
CA VAL A 576 35.48 -30.19 23.77
C VAL A 576 34.27 -31.11 23.76
N VAL A 577 34.50 -32.35 23.35
CA VAL A 577 33.46 -33.36 23.23
C VAL A 577 33.61 -34.36 24.37
N MET A 578 32.65 -34.41 25.28
CA MET A 578 32.67 -35.31 26.44
C MET A 578 31.53 -36.33 26.34
N PHE A 579 31.83 -37.58 26.59
CA PHE A 579 30.87 -38.68 26.52
C PHE A 579 31.26 -39.83 27.46
N TYR A 580 30.22 -40.62 27.80
CA TYR A 580 30.40 -41.88 28.54
C TYR A 580 30.44 -43.09 27.65
#